data_b6e82bfdf44a90daf403641b45170da1
#
_entry.id   b6e82bfdf44a90daf403641b45170da1
#
_cell.length_a   1.000
_cell.length_b   1.000
_cell.length_c   1.000
_cell.angle_alpha   90.00
_cell.angle_beta   90.00
_cell.angle_gamma   90.00
#
_symmetry.space_group_name_H-M   'P 1'
#
loop_
_entity.id
_entity.type
_entity.pdbx_description
1 polymer ?
#
loop_
_entity_poly.entity_id
_entity_poly.type
_entity_poly.pdbx_seq_one_letter_code
_entity_poly.pdbx_strand_id
1 'polypeptide(L)'
;MPMIDVYAAAGTFQDRHQLARDLARTLMTIEGVPDIPMFRQNTAGLVHELDAAALSNVDGDSTYVRVQVLTNAGALDRDKQLAVVKQFTDLVTAAAGDPTLSNRIWVLLTEAVAGGWGLSGHANTNEELVAAARAQIAELSGQKADREGSNA
;
A
#
# COMPACT_ATOMS: atom_id res chain seq x y z
N MET A 1 -2.74 4.54 -5.90
CA MET A 1 -3.79 3.91 -5.03
C MET A 1 -3.55 2.40 -4.93
N PRO A 2 -2.47 1.97 -4.30
CA PRO A 2 -2.16 0.55 -4.22
C PRO A 2 -2.97 -0.16 -3.13
N MET A 3 -3.08 -1.48 -3.28
CA MET A 3 -3.58 -2.40 -2.26
C MET A 3 -2.45 -3.30 -1.80
N ILE A 4 -2.34 -3.49 -0.49
CA ILE A 4 -1.25 -4.25 0.13
C ILE A 4 -1.89 -5.33 0.99
N ASP A 5 -1.59 -6.59 0.69
CA ASP A 5 -2.06 -7.73 1.45
C ASP A 5 -0.87 -8.40 2.14
N VAL A 6 -0.92 -8.48 3.46
CA VAL A 6 0.06 -9.19 4.29
C VAL A 6 -0.56 -10.48 4.78
N TYR A 7 0.09 -11.60 4.52
CA TYR A 7 -0.32 -12.93 4.98
C TYR A 7 0.73 -13.49 5.94
N ALA A 8 0.32 -13.83 7.14
CA ALA A 8 1.18 -14.39 8.17
C ALA A 8 0.41 -15.33 9.10
N ALA A 9 1.09 -16.22 9.79
CA ALA A 9 0.48 -17.02 10.83
C ALA A 9 -0.09 -16.12 11.94
N ALA A 10 -1.22 -16.51 12.49
CA ALA A 10 -1.87 -15.80 13.60
C ALA A 10 -0.89 -15.57 14.76
N GLY A 11 -0.88 -14.39 15.34
CA GLY A 11 0.01 -13.99 16.42
C GLY A 11 1.37 -13.44 15.99
N THR A 12 1.66 -13.36 14.69
CA THR A 12 2.93 -12.79 14.20
C THR A 12 3.05 -11.30 14.54
N PHE A 13 1.95 -10.54 14.47
CA PHE A 13 1.91 -9.10 14.72
C PHE A 13 1.01 -8.76 15.90
N GLN A 14 1.48 -7.85 16.78
CA GLN A 14 0.66 -7.35 17.89
C GLN A 14 -0.33 -6.28 17.42
N ASP A 15 0.12 -5.30 16.65
CA ASP A 15 -0.71 -4.22 16.12
C ASP A 15 -0.79 -4.29 14.59
N ARG A 16 -1.74 -5.09 14.13
CA ARG A 16 -2.00 -5.30 12.68
C ARG A 16 -2.52 -4.04 11.99
N HIS A 17 -3.33 -3.26 12.69
CA HIS A 17 -3.88 -2.02 12.14
C HIS A 17 -2.79 -0.98 11.91
N GLN A 18 -1.87 -0.83 12.86
CA GLN A 18 -0.74 0.07 12.71
C GLN A 18 0.18 -0.37 11.57
N LEU A 19 0.49 -1.68 11.47
CA LEU A 19 1.27 -2.20 10.35
C LEU A 19 0.61 -1.89 9.01
N ALA A 20 -0.70 -2.14 8.87
CA ALA A 20 -1.44 -1.86 7.65
C ALA A 20 -1.36 -0.37 7.27
N ARG A 21 -1.51 0.54 8.23
CA ARG A 21 -1.40 1.99 8.02
C ARG A 21 0.01 2.41 7.60
N ASP A 22 1.03 1.86 8.24
CA ASP A 22 2.42 2.21 7.96
C ASP A 22 2.85 1.75 6.57
N LEU A 23 2.46 0.54 6.17
CA LEU A 23 2.69 0.05 4.81
C LEU A 23 1.98 0.94 3.76
N ALA A 24 0.70 1.26 3.98
CA ALA A 24 -0.06 2.11 3.07
C ALA A 24 0.57 3.51 2.93
N ARG A 25 0.94 4.13 4.04
CA ARG A 25 1.59 5.45 4.05
C ARG A 25 2.96 5.44 3.37
N THR A 26 3.76 4.42 3.66
CA THR A 26 5.09 4.24 3.07
C THR A 26 5.00 4.09 1.56
N LEU A 27 4.08 3.28 1.08
CA LEU A 27 3.91 3.07 -0.35
C LEU A 27 3.43 4.34 -1.06
N MET A 28 2.48 5.05 -0.47
CA MET A 28 2.01 6.34 -1.01
C MET A 28 3.17 7.36 -1.12
N THR A 29 4.07 7.39 -0.14
CA THR A 29 5.27 8.24 -0.17
C THR A 29 6.24 7.82 -1.25
N ILE A 30 6.51 6.52 -1.41
CA ILE A 30 7.42 5.99 -2.44
C ILE A 30 6.86 6.24 -3.85
N GLU A 31 5.57 6.06 -4.05
CA GLU A 31 4.91 6.39 -5.34
C GLU A 31 5.06 7.88 -5.68
N GLY A 32 5.15 8.75 -4.67
CA GLY A 32 5.26 10.19 -4.85
C GLY A 32 3.95 10.85 -5.28
N VAL A 33 2.81 10.24 -4.94
CA VAL A 33 1.49 10.80 -5.23
C VAL A 33 1.15 11.92 -4.25
N PRO A 34 0.29 12.90 -4.65
CA PRO A 34 -0.15 13.98 -3.76
C PRO A 34 -0.88 13.46 -2.52
N ASP A 35 -0.68 14.14 -1.38
CA ASP A 35 -1.39 13.87 -0.12
C ASP A 35 -2.80 14.47 -0.13
N ILE A 36 -3.67 13.93 -0.97
CA ILE A 36 -5.07 14.32 -1.11
C ILE A 36 -6.01 13.18 -0.71
N PRO A 37 -7.28 13.45 -0.37
CA PRO A 37 -8.23 12.43 0.07
C PRO A 37 -8.35 11.25 -0.88
N MET A 38 -8.37 11.49 -2.18
CA MET A 38 -8.45 10.45 -3.20
C MET A 38 -7.38 9.37 -3.02
N PHE A 39 -6.12 9.74 -2.80
CA PHE A 39 -5.04 8.77 -2.61
C PHE A 39 -5.03 8.19 -1.21
N ARG A 40 -5.25 9.01 -0.16
CA ARG A 40 -5.28 8.53 1.23
C ARG A 40 -6.38 7.50 1.48
N GLN A 41 -7.56 7.73 0.92
CA GLN A 41 -8.74 6.87 1.12
C GLN A 41 -8.69 5.58 0.30
N ASN A 42 -7.92 5.56 -0.78
CA ASN A 42 -7.85 4.45 -1.72
C ASN A 42 -6.46 3.76 -1.76
N THR A 43 -5.60 4.02 -0.78
CA THR A 43 -4.38 3.28 -0.54
C THR A 43 -4.54 2.53 0.78
N ALA A 44 -4.55 1.21 0.72
CA ALA A 44 -4.91 0.41 1.89
C ALA A 44 -3.95 -0.76 2.10
N GLY A 45 -3.76 -1.10 3.37
CA GLY A 45 -3.12 -2.34 3.81
C GLY A 45 -4.15 -3.25 4.48
N LEU A 46 -4.04 -4.54 4.23
CA LEU A 46 -4.84 -5.60 4.83
C LEU A 46 -3.90 -6.63 5.44
N VAL A 47 -4.12 -7.00 6.69
CA VAL A 47 -3.34 -8.05 7.34
C VAL A 47 -4.23 -9.26 7.55
N HIS A 48 -3.87 -10.35 6.87
CA HIS A 48 -4.58 -11.62 6.91
C HIS A 48 -3.84 -12.57 7.85
N GLU A 49 -4.50 -12.97 8.92
CA GLU A 49 -3.98 -13.99 9.82
C GLU A 49 -4.43 -15.38 9.34
N LEU A 50 -3.46 -16.28 9.19
CA LEU A 50 -3.67 -17.65 8.78
C LEU A 50 -3.47 -18.59 9.98
N ASP A 51 -4.23 -19.69 9.98
CA ASP A 51 -3.81 -20.85 10.77
C ASP A 51 -2.41 -21.28 10.29
N ALA A 52 -1.49 -21.55 11.21
CA ALA A 52 -0.14 -21.97 10.86
C ALA A 52 -0.11 -23.22 9.97
N ALA A 53 -1.12 -24.08 10.08
CA ALA A 53 -1.29 -25.25 9.22
C ALA A 53 -1.73 -24.89 7.78
N ALA A 54 -2.16 -23.66 7.53
CA ALA A 54 -2.60 -23.19 6.21
C ALA A 54 -1.46 -22.57 5.38
N LEU A 55 -0.24 -22.47 5.91
CA LEU A 55 0.93 -21.91 5.24
C LEU A 55 2.10 -22.89 5.35
N SER A 56 2.76 -23.15 4.24
CA SER A 56 4.00 -23.93 4.22
C SER A 56 4.83 -23.55 3.00
N ASN A 57 6.14 -23.44 3.18
CA ASN A 57 7.07 -23.53 2.06
C ASN A 57 7.33 -25.01 1.72
N VAL A 58 8.26 -25.29 0.80
CA VAL A 58 8.60 -26.67 0.38
C VAL A 58 9.13 -27.51 1.56
N ASP A 59 9.81 -26.87 2.53
CA ASP A 59 10.41 -27.56 3.69
C ASP A 59 9.44 -27.70 4.88
N GLY A 60 8.18 -27.29 4.71
CA GLY A 60 7.18 -27.38 5.77
C GLY A 60 7.21 -26.22 6.77
N ASP A 61 7.94 -25.14 6.48
CA ASP A 61 8.05 -23.97 7.36
C ASP A 61 6.86 -23.01 7.16
N SER A 62 6.09 -22.75 8.21
CA SER A 62 4.95 -21.86 8.27
C SER A 62 5.28 -20.46 8.83
N THR A 63 6.55 -20.15 9.10
CA THR A 63 6.96 -18.89 9.74
C THR A 63 7.27 -17.77 8.76
N TYR A 64 7.04 -17.98 7.48
CA TYR A 64 7.20 -16.96 6.44
C TYR A 64 6.07 -15.96 6.43
N VAL A 65 6.37 -14.76 5.96
CA VAL A 65 5.38 -13.71 5.69
C VAL A 65 5.37 -13.40 4.20
N ARG A 66 4.18 -13.33 3.62
CA ARG A 66 3.98 -12.89 2.24
C ARG A 66 3.32 -11.52 2.24
N VAL A 67 3.95 -10.57 1.55
CA VAL A 67 3.39 -9.24 1.27
C VAL A 67 3.14 -9.15 -0.23
N GLN A 68 1.87 -9.04 -0.61
CA GLN A 68 1.46 -8.84 -1.99
C GLN A 68 1.10 -7.37 -2.19
N VAL A 69 1.73 -6.72 -3.15
CA VAL A 69 1.44 -5.33 -3.52
C VAL A 69 0.81 -5.31 -4.90
N LEU A 70 -0.36 -4.71 -5.01
CA LEU A 70 -1.02 -4.43 -6.28
C LEU A 70 -1.01 -2.92 -6.52
N THR A 71 -0.36 -2.47 -7.59
CA THR A 71 -0.29 -1.06 -7.97
C THR A 71 -0.93 -0.82 -9.33
N ASN A 72 -1.10 0.44 -9.69
CA ASN A 72 -1.43 0.83 -11.06
C ASN A 72 -0.25 0.52 -12.00
N ALA A 73 -0.54 0.25 -13.25
CA ALA A 73 0.47 -0.01 -14.27
C ALA A 73 1.49 1.13 -14.34
N GLY A 74 2.78 0.79 -14.28
CA GLY A 74 3.88 1.76 -14.36
C GLY A 74 4.08 2.65 -13.13
N ALA A 75 3.40 2.40 -12.01
CA ALA A 75 3.52 3.23 -10.81
C ALA A 75 4.89 3.14 -10.13
N LEU A 76 5.56 2.00 -10.25
CA LEU A 76 6.85 1.74 -9.62
C LEU A 76 7.93 1.48 -10.68
N ASP A 77 8.84 2.44 -10.85
CA ASP A 77 10.10 2.20 -11.56
C ASP A 77 11.06 1.32 -10.73
N ARG A 78 12.24 1.04 -11.25
CA ARG A 78 13.20 0.14 -10.59
C ARG A 78 13.63 0.64 -9.21
N ASP A 79 13.89 1.91 -9.05
CA ASP A 79 14.32 2.49 -7.77
C ASP A 79 13.20 2.43 -6.74
N LYS A 80 11.97 2.71 -7.15
CA LYS A 80 10.78 2.56 -6.29
C LYS A 80 10.54 1.10 -5.91
N GLN A 81 10.70 0.16 -6.84
CA GLN A 81 10.59 -1.28 -6.54
C GLN A 81 11.59 -1.71 -5.46
N LEU A 82 12.85 -1.31 -5.59
CA LEU A 82 13.88 -1.59 -4.59
C LEU A 82 13.55 -0.97 -3.24
N ALA A 83 13.05 0.28 -3.22
CA ALA A 83 12.65 0.99 -2.01
C ALA A 83 11.47 0.29 -1.33
N VAL A 84 10.43 -0.11 -2.07
CA VAL A 84 9.26 -0.82 -1.52
C VAL A 84 9.69 -2.12 -0.87
N VAL A 85 10.44 -2.98 -1.58
CA VAL A 85 10.85 -4.28 -1.04
C VAL A 85 11.67 -4.11 0.23
N LYS A 86 12.62 -3.16 0.23
CA LYS A 86 13.44 -2.91 1.42
C LYS A 86 12.61 -2.37 2.59
N GLN A 87 11.88 -1.29 2.39
CA GLN A 87 11.15 -0.63 3.48
C GLN A 87 10.02 -1.50 4.02
N PHE A 88 9.34 -2.28 3.18
CA PHE A 88 8.32 -3.21 3.62
C PHE A 88 8.90 -4.36 4.45
N THR A 89 10.06 -4.89 4.04
CA THR A 89 10.79 -5.88 4.84
C THR A 89 11.14 -5.32 6.22
N ASP A 90 11.64 -4.10 6.28
CA ASP A 90 12.01 -3.44 7.54
C ASP A 90 10.77 -3.22 8.44
N LEU A 91 9.66 -2.72 7.88
CA LEU A 91 8.41 -2.48 8.63
C LEU A 91 7.79 -3.78 9.17
N VAL A 92 7.72 -4.81 8.35
CA VAL A 92 7.16 -6.11 8.74
C VAL A 92 8.03 -6.76 9.82
N THR A 93 9.35 -6.71 9.67
CA THR A 93 10.31 -7.22 10.66
C THR A 93 10.15 -6.50 12.01
N ALA A 94 10.06 -5.17 12.00
CA ALA A 94 9.86 -4.36 13.19
C ALA A 94 8.50 -4.64 13.86
N ALA A 95 7.43 -4.75 13.08
CA ALA A 95 6.09 -5.04 13.59
C ALA A 95 5.97 -6.43 14.24
N ALA A 96 6.74 -7.41 13.76
CA ALA A 96 6.81 -8.74 14.35
C ALA A 96 7.69 -8.79 15.62
N GLY A 97 8.57 -7.80 15.82
CA GLY A 97 9.54 -7.82 16.92
C GLY A 97 10.57 -8.94 16.82
N ASP A 98 10.77 -9.50 15.63
CA ASP A 98 11.70 -10.60 15.36
C ASP A 98 12.69 -10.21 14.26
N PRO A 99 13.92 -9.79 14.61
CA PRO A 99 14.92 -9.39 13.60
C PRO A 99 15.28 -10.49 12.61
N THR A 100 15.10 -11.76 12.96
CA THR A 100 15.39 -12.90 12.08
C THR A 100 14.36 -13.06 10.98
N LEU A 101 13.19 -12.43 11.11
CA LEU A 101 12.11 -12.50 10.13
C LEU A 101 12.50 -11.88 8.79
N SER A 102 13.43 -10.93 8.76
CA SER A 102 13.88 -10.28 7.53
C SER A 102 14.26 -11.23 6.38
N ASN A 103 14.74 -12.44 6.73
CA ASN A 103 15.09 -13.47 5.76
C ASN A 103 13.91 -14.38 5.36
N ARG A 104 12.73 -14.16 5.92
CA ARG A 104 11.53 -14.98 5.72
C ARG A 104 10.33 -14.15 5.25
N ILE A 105 10.59 -13.05 4.54
CA ILE A 105 9.56 -12.18 4.00
C ILE A 105 9.65 -12.15 2.47
N TRP A 106 8.55 -12.48 1.82
CA TRP A 106 8.38 -12.29 0.38
C TRP A 106 7.59 -11.02 0.15
N VAL A 107 8.18 -10.05 -0.52
CA VAL A 107 7.47 -8.85 -1.00
C VAL A 107 7.32 -8.97 -2.51
N LEU A 108 6.10 -9.19 -2.96
CA LEU A 108 5.78 -9.47 -4.36
C LEU A 108 5.03 -8.28 -4.95
N LEU A 109 5.57 -7.72 -6.02
CA LEU A 109 5.02 -6.55 -6.70
C LEU A 109 4.27 -6.99 -7.94
N THR A 110 3.01 -6.56 -8.07
CA THR A 110 2.16 -6.80 -9.24
C THR A 110 1.50 -5.51 -9.68
N GLU A 111 1.14 -5.44 -10.95
CA GLU A 111 0.45 -4.31 -11.53
C GLU A 111 -0.91 -4.72 -12.06
N ALA A 112 -1.93 -3.86 -11.85
CA ALA A 112 -3.19 -3.99 -12.55
C ALA A 112 -2.97 -3.68 -14.04
N VAL A 113 -3.71 -4.38 -14.90
CA VAL A 113 -3.72 -4.05 -16.33
C VAL A 113 -4.22 -2.62 -16.56
N ALA A 114 -3.82 -2.00 -17.67
CA ALA A 114 -4.34 -0.69 -18.05
C ALA A 114 -5.88 -0.73 -18.15
N GLY A 115 -6.56 0.23 -17.50
CA GLY A 115 -8.03 0.23 -17.39
C GLY A 115 -8.61 -0.76 -16.38
N GLY A 116 -7.77 -1.43 -15.58
CA GLY A 116 -8.21 -2.42 -14.60
C GLY A 116 -8.39 -1.89 -13.18
N TRP A 117 -8.28 -0.58 -12.93
CA TRP A 117 -8.42 -0.03 -11.60
C TRP A 117 -9.87 0.34 -11.29
N GLY A 118 -10.60 -0.58 -10.68
CA GLY A 118 -12.01 -0.39 -10.32
C GLY A 118 -12.18 0.53 -9.11
N LEU A 119 -12.83 1.67 -9.30
CA LEU A 119 -13.17 2.61 -8.25
C LEU A 119 -14.53 3.26 -8.58
N SER A 120 -15.41 3.35 -7.60
CA SER A 120 -16.75 3.95 -7.76
C SER A 120 -17.56 3.36 -8.92
N GLY A 121 -17.41 2.06 -9.18
CA GLY A 121 -18.11 1.35 -10.25
C GLY A 121 -17.55 1.57 -11.65
N HIS A 122 -16.40 2.23 -11.78
CA HIS A 122 -15.74 2.47 -13.06
C HIS A 122 -14.35 1.81 -13.10
N ALA A 123 -14.00 1.20 -14.23
CA ALA A 123 -12.69 0.60 -14.50
C ALA A 123 -11.76 1.67 -15.07
N ASN A 124 -11.04 2.34 -14.19
CA ASN A 124 -10.26 3.52 -14.54
C ASN A 124 -8.96 3.18 -15.26
N THR A 125 -8.62 3.99 -16.27
CA THR A 125 -7.25 4.09 -16.80
C THR A 125 -6.40 5.00 -15.90
N ASN A 126 -5.08 4.97 -16.12
CA ASN A 126 -4.17 5.88 -15.41
C ASN A 126 -4.47 7.35 -15.73
N GLU A 127 -4.81 7.66 -16.97
CA GLU A 127 -5.16 9.02 -17.43
C GLU A 127 -6.41 9.53 -16.73
N GLU A 128 -7.44 8.70 -16.56
CA GLU A 128 -8.66 9.02 -15.83
C GLU A 128 -8.37 9.29 -14.35
N LEU A 129 -7.53 8.47 -13.72
CA LEU A 129 -7.12 8.69 -12.33
C LEU A 129 -6.30 9.98 -12.15
N VAL A 130 -5.40 10.28 -13.09
CA VAL A 130 -4.64 11.54 -13.09
C VAL A 130 -5.56 12.73 -13.26
N ALA A 131 -6.55 12.66 -14.18
CA ALA A 131 -7.54 13.72 -14.38
C ALA A 131 -8.38 13.95 -13.12
N ALA A 132 -8.85 12.88 -12.47
CA ALA A 132 -9.60 12.97 -11.21
C ALA A 132 -8.77 13.59 -10.08
N ALA A 133 -7.49 13.22 -9.95
CA ALA A 133 -6.60 13.80 -8.96
C ALA A 133 -6.37 15.30 -9.19
N ARG A 134 -6.18 15.73 -10.43
CA ARG A 134 -6.05 17.15 -10.79
C ARG A 134 -7.31 17.95 -10.47
N ALA A 135 -8.47 17.39 -10.74
CA ALA A 135 -9.76 18.03 -10.40
C ALA A 135 -9.89 18.23 -8.88
N GLN A 136 -9.57 17.20 -8.07
CA GLN A 136 -9.63 17.31 -6.61
C GLN A 136 -8.63 18.32 -6.06
N ILE A 137 -7.42 18.39 -6.61
CA ILE A 137 -6.42 19.40 -6.21
C ILE A 137 -6.94 20.81 -6.48
N ALA A 138 -7.57 21.04 -7.64
CA ALA A 138 -8.14 22.35 -7.99
C ALA A 138 -9.27 22.75 -7.02
N GLU A 139 -10.17 21.83 -6.70
CA GLU A 139 -11.25 22.05 -5.72
C GLU A 139 -10.72 22.42 -4.34
N LEU A 140 -9.72 21.66 -3.83
CA LEU A 140 -9.11 21.92 -2.53
C LEU A 140 -8.40 23.28 -2.47
N SER A 141 -7.76 23.68 -3.57
CA SER A 141 -7.10 24.99 -3.69
C SER A 141 -8.10 26.13 -3.71
N GLY A 142 -9.23 25.99 -4.39
CA GLY A 142 -10.34 26.96 -4.40
C GLY A 142 -10.95 27.14 -3.00
N GLN A 143 -11.27 26.03 -2.31
CA GLN A 143 -11.82 26.09 -0.95
C GLN A 143 -10.88 26.75 0.07
N LYS A 144 -9.57 26.62 -0.11
CA LYS A 144 -8.59 27.29 0.75
C LYS A 144 -8.58 28.79 0.52
N ALA A 145 -8.61 29.24 -0.73
CA ALA A 145 -8.66 30.66 -1.07
C ALA A 145 -9.93 31.34 -0.55
N ASP A 146 -11.09 30.69 -0.64
CA ASP A 146 -12.36 31.19 -0.13
C ASP A 146 -12.37 31.36 1.39
N ARG A 147 -11.75 30.44 2.13
CA ARG A 147 -11.64 30.51 3.61
C ARG A 147 -10.69 31.62 4.05
N GLU A 148 -9.58 31.83 3.36
CA GLU A 148 -8.62 32.89 3.65
C GLU A 148 -9.21 34.27 3.33
N GLY A 149 -9.98 34.38 2.23
CA GLY A 149 -10.68 35.62 1.85
C GLY A 149 -11.87 36.00 2.76
N SER A 150 -12.48 35.02 3.44
CA SER A 150 -13.61 35.25 4.37
C SER A 150 -13.17 35.68 5.78
N ASN A 151 -11.88 35.54 6.11
CA ASN A 151 -11.31 35.91 7.40
C ASN A 151 -10.55 37.27 7.35
N ALA A 152 -10.55 37.94 6.23
CA ALA A 152 -9.96 39.27 6.03
C ALA A 152 -11.05 40.36 6.03
#